data_3bcd40e098cc4740b12200460ca0943c
#
_entry.id   3bcd40e098cc4740b12200460ca0943c
#
_cell.length_a   1.000
_cell.length_b   1.000
_cell.length_c   1.000
_cell.angle_alpha   90.00
_cell.angle_beta   90.00
_cell.angle_gamma   90.00
#
_symmetry.space_group_name_H-M   'P 1'
#
loop_
_entity.id
_entity.type
_entity.pdbx_description
1 polymer ?
#
loop_
_entity_poly.entity_id
_entity_poly.type
_entity_poly.pdbx_seq_one_letter_code
_entity_poly.pdbx_strand_id
1 'polypeptide(L)'
;MERILNDALVVRGGRNRPEDIKRSTATHPSGITGISVECAVGLSVAELAITIPHGQVGVTTVGEVRSSDGDVIRTSGRSPNHATLTGLKPEQASPLLTPTIPNPSQQSS
;
A
#
# COMPACT_ATOMS: atom_id res chain seq x y z
N MET A 1 19.71 1.68 5.73
CA MET A 1 18.26 1.85 5.49
C MET A 1 17.89 1.15 4.19
N GLU A 2 16.83 0.39 4.21
CA GLU A 2 16.39 -0.35 3.03
C GLU A 2 15.81 0.61 1.98
N ARG A 3 16.26 0.45 0.74
CA ARG A 3 15.61 1.09 -0.41
C ARG A 3 14.74 0.05 -1.12
N ILE A 4 13.44 0.27 -1.11
CA ILE A 4 12.53 -0.64 -1.79
C ILE A 4 12.63 -0.40 -3.30
N LEU A 5 12.79 -1.48 -4.07
CA LEU A 5 12.97 -1.40 -5.52
C LEU A 5 11.65 -1.00 -6.22
N ASN A 6 11.77 -0.37 -7.37
CA ASN A 6 10.62 0.16 -8.11
C ASN A 6 9.63 -0.92 -8.56
N ASP A 7 10.08 -2.15 -8.77
CA ASP A 7 9.22 -3.25 -9.22
C ASP A 7 8.47 -3.95 -8.07
N ALA A 8 8.70 -3.55 -6.83
CA ALA A 8 7.96 -4.09 -5.69
C ALA A 8 6.48 -3.75 -5.82
N LEU A 9 5.62 -4.75 -5.57
CA LEU A 9 4.18 -4.52 -5.52
C LEU A 9 3.79 -3.80 -4.24
N VAL A 10 2.80 -2.94 -4.35
CA VAL A 10 2.20 -2.20 -3.24
C VAL A 10 0.73 -2.61 -3.19
N VAL A 11 0.29 -3.15 -2.05
CA VAL A 11 -1.08 -3.62 -1.87
C VAL A 11 -1.69 -2.92 -0.67
N ARG A 12 -2.88 -2.37 -0.85
CA ARG A 12 -3.61 -1.71 0.23
C ARG A 12 -5.07 -2.14 0.25
N GLY A 13 -5.55 -2.54 1.41
CA GLY A 13 -6.93 -2.97 1.60
C GLY A 13 -7.94 -1.83 1.58
N GLY A 14 -9.19 -2.15 1.29
CA GLY A 14 -10.30 -1.22 1.29
C GLY A 14 -10.58 -0.64 -0.09
N ARG A 15 -11.45 0.34 -0.14
CA ARG A 15 -11.90 0.94 -1.40
C ARG A 15 -10.91 1.93 -1.99
N ASN A 16 -10.06 2.49 -1.16
CA ASN A 16 -9.00 3.45 -1.54
C ASN A 16 -9.52 4.68 -2.27
N ARG A 17 -10.71 5.15 -1.90
CA ARG A 17 -11.24 6.44 -2.36
C ARG A 17 -10.44 7.56 -1.67
N PRO A 18 -10.41 8.78 -2.24
CA PRO A 18 -9.67 9.88 -1.60
C PRO A 18 -10.07 10.09 -0.13
N GLU A 19 -11.35 10.01 0.20
CA GLU A 19 -11.83 10.16 1.57
C GLU A 19 -11.33 9.05 2.49
N ASP A 20 -11.20 7.81 1.98
CA ASP A 20 -10.68 6.69 2.77
C ASP A 20 -9.20 6.89 3.07
N ILE A 21 -8.44 7.34 2.08
CA ILE A 21 -7.01 7.60 2.22
C ILE A 21 -6.77 8.74 3.19
N LYS A 22 -7.52 9.82 3.05
CA LYS A 22 -7.42 10.98 3.96
C LYS A 22 -7.66 10.57 5.40
N ARG A 23 -8.70 9.77 5.65
CA ARG A 23 -9.06 9.30 6.99
C ARG A 23 -7.99 8.39 7.60
N SER A 24 -7.29 7.63 6.76
CA SER A 24 -6.27 6.66 7.19
C SER A 24 -4.86 7.26 7.27
N THR A 25 -4.66 8.46 6.79
CA THR A 25 -3.35 9.11 6.82
C THR A 25 -2.98 9.42 8.27
N ALA A 26 -1.80 8.96 8.68
CA ALA A 26 -1.31 9.13 10.04
C ALA A 26 0.20 9.20 10.04
N THR A 27 0.77 9.64 11.16
CA THR A 27 2.22 9.64 11.34
C THR A 27 2.63 8.37 12.06
N HIS A 28 3.47 7.57 11.38
CA HIS A 28 4.04 6.35 11.95
C HIS A 28 5.03 6.72 13.07
N PRO A 29 5.27 5.83 14.05
CA PRO A 29 6.27 6.09 15.12
C PRO A 29 7.66 6.43 14.59
N SER A 30 8.01 6.02 13.38
CA SER A 30 9.28 6.42 12.72
C SER A 30 9.32 7.89 12.30
N GLY A 31 8.20 8.62 12.40
CA GLY A 31 8.11 10.03 11.99
C GLY A 31 7.61 10.23 10.57
N ILE A 32 7.35 9.16 9.82
CA ILE A 32 6.88 9.26 8.43
C ILE A 32 5.37 9.34 8.41
N THR A 33 4.83 10.34 7.70
CA THR A 33 3.39 10.54 7.55
C THR A 33 2.91 9.96 6.23
N GLY A 34 1.88 9.14 6.26
CA GLY A 34 1.31 8.53 5.06
C GLY A 34 0.30 7.45 5.41
N ILE A 35 0.14 6.51 4.50
CA ILE A 35 -0.81 5.40 4.67
C ILE A 35 -0.06 4.07 4.72
N SER A 36 -0.59 3.14 5.50
CA SER A 36 -0.04 1.80 5.62
C SER A 36 -0.32 0.97 4.38
N VAL A 37 0.70 0.28 3.89
CA VAL A 37 0.58 -0.64 2.76
C VAL A 37 1.40 -1.90 3.05
N GLU A 38 1.16 -2.96 2.27
CA GLU A 38 2.01 -4.14 2.24
C GLU A 38 2.81 -4.09 0.95
N CYS A 39 4.13 -4.26 1.04
CA CYS A 39 5.00 -4.02 -0.11
C CYS A 39 6.24 -4.92 -0.04
N ALA A 40 6.51 -5.64 -1.11
CA ALA A 40 7.74 -6.42 -1.22
C ALA A 40 8.01 -6.80 -2.67
N VAL A 41 9.27 -7.08 -2.96
CA VAL A 41 9.70 -7.66 -4.23
C VAL A 41 9.52 -9.18 -4.16
N GLY A 42 9.06 -9.77 -5.25
CA GLY A 42 9.01 -11.23 -5.38
C GLY A 42 7.83 -11.91 -4.71
N LEU A 43 6.92 -11.15 -4.12
CA LEU A 43 5.68 -11.70 -3.55
C LEU A 43 4.49 -11.36 -4.43
N SER A 44 3.51 -12.27 -4.47
CA SER A 44 2.26 -12.08 -5.20
C SER A 44 1.33 -11.14 -4.42
N VAL A 45 0.30 -10.66 -5.10
CA VAL A 45 -0.77 -9.89 -4.44
C VAL A 45 -1.40 -10.71 -3.32
N ALA A 46 -1.67 -12.01 -3.57
CA ALA A 46 -2.26 -12.88 -2.56
C ALA A 46 -1.38 -13.00 -1.32
N GLU A 47 -0.07 -13.16 -1.51
CA GLU A 47 0.87 -13.26 -0.39
C GLU A 47 0.94 -11.96 0.41
N LEU A 48 0.97 -10.82 -0.27
CA LEU A 48 1.00 -9.51 0.41
C LEU A 48 -0.32 -9.20 1.11
N ALA A 49 -1.43 -9.73 0.62
CA ALA A 49 -2.75 -9.44 1.16
C ALA A 49 -3.16 -10.35 2.32
N ILE A 50 -2.33 -11.32 2.70
CA ILE A 50 -2.68 -12.29 3.76
C ILE A 50 -3.08 -11.61 5.06
N THR A 51 -2.40 -10.53 5.42
CA THR A 51 -2.68 -9.80 6.68
C THR A 51 -3.74 -8.72 6.51
N ILE A 52 -4.28 -8.53 5.31
CA ILE A 52 -5.27 -7.49 5.02
C ILE A 52 -6.68 -8.05 5.24
N PRO A 53 -7.46 -7.47 6.18
CA PRO A 53 -8.79 -8.02 6.51
C PRO A 53 -9.90 -7.59 5.54
N HIS A 54 -9.59 -6.74 4.58
CA HIS A 54 -10.59 -6.20 3.65
C HIS A 54 -10.86 -7.17 2.50
N GLY A 55 -12.10 -7.18 2.02
CA GLY A 55 -12.52 -8.03 0.90
C GLY A 55 -12.05 -7.54 -0.46
N GLN A 56 -11.50 -6.33 -0.54
CA GLN A 56 -10.97 -5.78 -1.79
C GLN A 56 -9.66 -5.06 -1.51
N VAL A 57 -8.79 -5.00 -2.51
CA VAL A 57 -7.48 -4.37 -2.40
C VAL A 57 -7.17 -3.55 -3.64
N GLY A 58 -6.40 -2.48 -3.45
CA GLY A 58 -5.77 -1.75 -4.53
C GLY A 58 -4.33 -2.23 -4.71
N VAL A 59 -3.85 -2.23 -5.94
CA VAL A 59 -2.52 -2.73 -6.27
C VAL A 59 -1.82 -1.73 -7.18
N THR A 60 -0.59 -1.39 -6.82
CA THR A 60 0.28 -0.58 -7.68
C THR A 60 1.72 -1.06 -7.50
N THR A 61 2.69 -0.28 -7.95
CA THR A 61 4.11 -0.55 -7.74
C THR A 61 4.77 0.66 -7.10
N VAL A 62 5.92 0.42 -6.47
CA VAL A 62 6.73 1.51 -5.91
C VAL A 62 7.13 2.50 -7.00
N GLY A 63 7.45 1.99 -8.21
CA GLY A 63 7.80 2.85 -9.35
C GLY A 63 6.68 3.81 -9.73
N GLU A 64 5.42 3.34 -9.74
CA GLU A 64 4.27 4.19 -10.03
C GLU A 64 4.10 5.28 -8.97
N VAL A 65 4.28 4.92 -7.69
CA VAL A 65 4.21 5.88 -6.59
C VAL A 65 5.29 6.96 -6.77
N ARG A 66 6.52 6.54 -7.06
CA ARG A 66 7.64 7.48 -7.27
C ARG A 66 7.45 8.35 -8.50
N SER A 67 6.86 7.81 -9.56
CA SER A 67 6.53 8.59 -10.76
C SER A 67 5.49 9.66 -10.50
N SER A 68 4.73 9.53 -9.42
CA SER A 68 3.73 10.52 -8.99
C SER A 68 4.27 11.45 -7.91
N ASP A 69 5.59 11.44 -7.68
CA ASP A 69 6.30 12.25 -6.67
C ASP A 69 6.11 11.77 -5.22
N GLY A 70 5.63 10.54 -5.04
CA GLY A 70 5.57 9.92 -3.73
C GLY A 70 6.75 9.00 -3.48
N ASP A 71 6.70 8.29 -2.36
CA ASP A 71 7.66 7.24 -2.04
C ASP A 71 7.01 6.18 -1.17
N VAL A 72 7.69 5.05 -1.05
CA VAL A 72 7.27 3.95 -0.17
C VAL A 72 8.47 3.59 0.69
N ILE A 73 8.30 3.71 2.00
CA ILE A 73 9.38 3.54 2.98
C ILE A 73 9.06 2.34 3.86
N ARG A 74 10.03 1.46 4.07
CA ARG A 74 9.86 0.33 4.98
C ARG A 74 9.65 0.83 6.40
N THR A 75 8.53 0.42 7.01
CA THR A 75 8.18 0.79 8.38
C THR A 75 7.70 -0.46 9.12
N SER A 76 7.79 -0.44 10.45
CA SER A 76 7.35 -1.57 11.25
C SER A 76 5.83 -1.65 11.31
N GLY A 77 5.31 -2.88 11.38
CA GLY A 77 3.88 -3.14 11.46
C GLY A 77 3.64 -4.60 11.81
N ARG A 78 2.43 -5.08 11.53
CA ARG A 78 2.04 -6.47 11.84
C ARG A 78 2.76 -7.49 10.97
N SER A 79 3.27 -7.06 9.84
CA SER A 79 3.90 -7.90 8.84
C SER A 79 5.29 -7.38 8.54
N PRO A 80 6.27 -8.26 8.20
CA PRO A 80 7.58 -7.79 7.74
C PRO A 80 7.50 -7.02 6.42
N ASN A 81 6.38 -7.11 5.72
CA ASN A 81 6.16 -6.41 4.46
C ASN A 81 5.50 -5.05 4.64
N HIS A 82 5.24 -4.63 5.88
CA HIS A 82 4.62 -3.34 6.17
C HIS A 82 5.50 -2.20 5.69
N ALA A 83 4.88 -1.23 5.04
CA ALA A 83 5.54 -0.01 4.57
C ALA A 83 4.58 1.16 4.66
N THR A 84 5.10 2.37 4.54
CA THR A 84 4.30 3.59 4.50
C THR A 84 4.44 4.24 3.14
N LEU A 85 3.32 4.45 2.47
CA LEU A 85 3.24 5.25 1.25
C LEU A 85 3.11 6.70 1.66
N THR A 86 4.07 7.54 1.26
CA THR A 86 4.19 8.92 1.72
C THR A 86 4.37 9.89 0.56
N GLY A 87 4.14 11.17 0.80
CA GLY A 87 4.42 12.23 -0.14
C GLY A 87 3.31 12.53 -1.15
N LEU A 88 2.21 11.79 -1.11
CA LEU A 88 1.08 12.01 -2.02
C LEU A 88 -0.14 12.51 -1.26
N LYS A 89 -0.88 13.43 -1.89
CA LYS A 89 -2.21 13.81 -1.41
C LYS A 89 -3.18 12.65 -1.68
N PRO A 90 -4.29 12.58 -0.93
CA PRO A 90 -5.29 11.52 -1.17
C PRO A 90 -5.76 11.44 -2.63
N GLU A 91 -5.94 12.59 -3.28
CA GLU A 91 -6.37 12.66 -4.68
C GLU A 91 -5.32 12.11 -5.65
N GLN A 92 -4.05 12.10 -5.24
CA GLN A 92 -2.95 11.55 -6.04
C GLN A 92 -2.74 10.06 -5.78
N ALA A 93 -2.94 9.61 -4.55
CA ALA A 93 -2.75 8.21 -4.18
C ALA A 93 -3.92 7.33 -4.66
N SER A 94 -5.15 7.83 -4.57
CA SER A 94 -6.33 7.06 -4.92
C SER A 94 -6.29 6.50 -6.36
N PRO A 95 -5.93 7.28 -7.39
CA PRO A 95 -5.86 6.73 -8.75
C PRO A 95 -4.88 5.58 -8.92
N LEU A 96 -3.83 5.52 -8.10
CA LEU A 96 -2.85 4.44 -8.16
C LEU A 96 -3.39 3.14 -7.54
N LEU A 97 -4.35 3.24 -6.65
CA LEU A 97 -4.90 2.12 -5.86
C LEU A 97 -6.33 1.78 -6.25
N THR A 98 -6.80 2.30 -7.39
CA THR A 98 -8.12 2.02 -7.93
C THR A 98 -8.04 1.79 -9.44
N PRO A 99 -8.96 1.02 -10.04
CA PRO A 99 -10.01 0.28 -9.37
C PRO A 99 -9.46 -0.85 -8.49
N THR A 100 -10.18 -1.19 -7.45
CA THR A 100 -9.79 -2.30 -6.57
C THR A 100 -10.17 -3.64 -7.19
N ILE A 101 -9.51 -4.69 -6.72
CA ILE A 101 -9.82 -6.07 -7.10
C ILE A 101 -10.26 -6.84 -5.85
N PRO A 102 -10.96 -7.96 -6.00
CA PRO A 102 -11.24 -8.83 -4.85
C PRO A 102 -9.93 -9.27 -4.20
N ASN A 103 -9.91 -9.31 -2.87
CA ASN A 103 -8.72 -9.74 -2.14
C ASN A 103 -8.48 -11.23 -2.40
N PRO A 104 -7.41 -11.61 -3.12
CA PRO A 104 -7.21 -13.01 -3.49
C PRO A 104 -6.88 -13.91 -2.29
N SER A 105 -6.43 -13.35 -1.18
CA SER A 105 -6.17 -14.14 0.03
C SER A 105 -7.45 -14.54 0.76
N GLN A 106 -8.57 -13.92 0.46
CA GLN A 106 -9.88 -14.18 1.08
C GLN A 106 -10.83 -14.92 0.15
N GLN A 107 -10.40 -15.28 -1.05
CA GLN A 107 -11.24 -16.06 -1.94
C GLN A 107 -11.34 -17.48 -1.44
N SER A 108 -12.57 -17.92 -1.14
CA SER A 108 -12.81 -19.33 -0.82
C SER A 108 -12.77 -20.15 -2.10
N SER A 109 -12.12 -21.26 -2.02
CA SER A 109 -12.08 -22.23 -3.10
C SER A 109 -13.41 -22.96 -3.24
#